data_3e0d7229381dde790714816ced493162
#
_entry.id   3e0d7229381dde790714816ced493162
#
_cell.length_a   1.000
_cell.length_b   1.000
_cell.length_c   1.000
_cell.angle_alpha   90.00
_cell.angle_beta   90.00
_cell.angle_gamma   90.00
#
_symmetry.space_group_name_H-M   'P 1'
#
loop_
_entity.id
_entity.type
_entity.pdbx_description
1 polymer ?
#
loop_
_entity_poly.entity_id
_entity_poly.type
_entity_poly.pdbx_seq_one_letter_code
_entity_poly.pdbx_strand_id
1 'polypeptide(L)'
;PIKSSAASDVYKRQEKYGMSDKKAVVKQWYDGFTFGSLKDIYNPWSITNFLKEKKLKPYWAATSSNALISRLIQESSAEIKSLMESLVNGKSIEVNFDEQIVFNRLEKDESAIWSLLLASGYLKVDSIVHKGITLEPWYRLSITNLETISMFSNLFKGWFADVSSNYNEFVKALFSGDVKAMNVYMNDVAMSTFSSFDTGNHPSDRSQPERFYHGFVLGLLVDIRDNYEVLSNRESGFGRYDVVLVPREKGRDAFVMEFKVFDDSEESGLEDTVAAALRQIDEKNYDTQLLDRGISENNIKHYGFAFCGKKVLIGC
;
A
#
# COMPACT_ATOMS: atom_id res chain seq x y z
N PRO A 1 36.62 -15.83 13.23
CA PRO A 1 35.48 -15.45 12.45
C PRO A 1 34.22 -15.82 13.19
N ILE A 2 33.47 -14.84 13.64
CA ILE A 2 32.13 -15.07 14.18
C ILE A 2 31.25 -15.45 13.00
N LYS A 3 31.31 -16.74 12.61
CA LYS A 3 30.34 -17.29 11.66
C LYS A 3 28.97 -17.20 12.32
N SER A 4 28.09 -16.43 11.72
CA SER A 4 26.62 -16.42 11.87
C SER A 4 26.06 -17.34 12.97
N SER A 5 26.49 -17.14 14.21
CA SER A 5 25.99 -17.91 15.36
C SER A 5 24.50 -17.66 15.56
N ALA A 6 24.01 -16.44 15.22
CA ALA A 6 22.63 -16.08 15.45
C ALA A 6 21.62 -16.95 14.68
N ALA A 7 21.81 -17.19 13.38
CA ALA A 7 20.89 -18.03 12.61
C ALA A 7 20.99 -19.50 13.06
N SER A 8 22.22 -20.04 13.28
CA SER A 8 22.42 -21.41 13.76
C SER A 8 21.88 -21.61 15.19
N ASP A 9 21.99 -20.60 16.04
CA ASP A 9 21.47 -20.65 17.41
C ASP A 9 19.93 -20.56 17.43
N VAL A 10 19.32 -19.78 16.53
CA VAL A 10 17.88 -19.77 16.33
C VAL A 10 17.39 -21.16 15.90
N TYR A 11 18.07 -21.82 14.96
CA TYR A 11 17.72 -23.17 14.51
C TYR A 11 17.81 -24.20 15.62
N LYS A 12 18.91 -24.21 16.40
CA LYS A 12 19.07 -25.09 17.55
C LYS A 12 18.01 -24.88 18.61
N ARG A 13 17.60 -23.61 18.82
CA ARG A 13 16.50 -23.29 19.75
C ARG A 13 15.16 -23.78 19.23
N GLN A 14 14.87 -23.61 17.91
CA GLN A 14 13.64 -24.12 17.30
C GLN A 14 13.52 -25.65 17.46
N GLU A 15 14.61 -26.40 17.23
CA GLU A 15 14.65 -27.84 17.47
C GLU A 15 14.37 -28.16 18.95
N LYS A 16 15.02 -27.45 19.87
CA LYS A 16 14.82 -27.63 21.31
C LYS A 16 13.37 -27.36 21.75
N TYR A 17 12.66 -26.47 21.07
CA TYR A 17 11.26 -26.13 21.35
C TYR A 17 10.25 -26.92 20.50
N GLY A 18 10.69 -27.90 19.70
CA GLY A 18 9.82 -28.77 18.89
C GLY A 18 9.10 -28.02 17.76
N MET A 19 9.75 -27.04 17.14
CA MET A 19 9.16 -26.16 16.10
C MET A 19 9.91 -26.23 14.77
N SER A 20 10.56 -27.34 14.48
CA SER A 20 11.32 -27.54 13.24
C SER A 20 10.45 -27.46 11.99
N ASP A 21 9.18 -27.85 12.09
CA ASP A 21 8.14 -27.74 11.04
C ASP A 21 7.78 -26.29 10.67
N LYS A 22 7.98 -25.33 11.59
CA LYS A 22 7.67 -23.91 11.39
C LYS A 22 8.85 -23.06 10.89
N LYS A 23 10.00 -23.70 10.63
CA LYS A 23 11.23 -22.98 10.27
C LYS A 23 11.05 -22.03 9.07
N ALA A 24 10.39 -22.49 8.01
CA ALA A 24 10.19 -21.70 6.80
C ALA A 24 9.31 -20.47 7.06
N VAL A 25 8.21 -20.63 7.77
CA VAL A 25 7.29 -19.53 8.08
C VAL A 25 7.91 -18.55 9.08
N VAL A 26 8.68 -19.02 10.04
CA VAL A 26 9.42 -18.17 11.00
C VAL A 26 10.48 -17.36 10.29
N LYS A 27 11.16 -17.94 9.28
CA LYS A 27 12.10 -17.21 8.44
C LYS A 27 11.39 -16.08 7.69
N GLN A 28 10.26 -16.33 7.05
CA GLN A 28 9.49 -15.31 6.33
C GLN A 28 9.02 -14.18 7.26
N TRP A 29 8.69 -14.49 8.50
CA TRP A 29 8.18 -13.52 9.46
C TRP A 29 9.25 -12.62 10.08
N TYR A 30 10.42 -13.16 10.43
CA TYR A 30 11.35 -12.49 11.35
C TYR A 30 12.78 -12.37 10.85
N ASP A 31 13.09 -12.96 9.69
CA ASP A 31 14.40 -12.87 9.06
C ASP A 31 14.45 -11.70 8.04
N GLY A 32 15.60 -11.52 7.38
CA GLY A 32 15.77 -10.60 6.25
C GLY A 32 16.47 -9.29 6.59
N PHE A 33 16.88 -9.07 7.85
CA PHE A 33 17.70 -7.90 8.18
C PHE A 33 19.11 -8.06 7.62
N THR A 34 19.68 -6.92 7.21
CA THR A 34 21.04 -6.85 6.67
C THR A 34 21.87 -5.86 7.48
N PHE A 35 23.05 -6.26 7.95
CA PHE A 35 24.00 -5.41 8.66
C PHE A 35 25.37 -5.51 7.98
N GLY A 36 25.73 -4.51 7.21
CA GLY A 36 26.92 -4.53 6.38
C GLY A 36 26.87 -5.66 5.35
N SER A 37 27.84 -6.57 5.40
CA SER A 37 27.90 -7.75 4.51
C SER A 37 27.07 -8.95 5.00
N LEU A 38 26.53 -8.90 6.22
CA LEU A 38 25.76 -9.99 6.81
C LEU A 38 24.29 -9.85 6.41
N LYS A 39 23.75 -10.90 5.80
CA LYS A 39 22.35 -10.99 5.35
C LYS A 39 21.62 -12.09 6.15
N ASP A 40 20.31 -12.12 6.01
CA ASP A 40 19.42 -13.13 6.63
C ASP A 40 19.58 -13.16 8.15
N ILE A 41 19.48 -11.99 8.78
CA ILE A 41 19.57 -11.84 10.23
C ILE A 41 18.17 -11.71 10.81
N TYR A 42 17.89 -12.55 11.80
CA TYR A 42 16.64 -12.48 12.56
C TYR A 42 16.63 -11.29 13.52
N ASN A 43 15.45 -10.68 13.68
CA ASN A 43 15.24 -9.74 14.79
C ASN A 43 15.27 -10.52 16.12
N PRO A 44 16.22 -10.23 17.04
CA PRO A 44 16.36 -10.99 18.29
C PRO A 44 15.14 -10.88 19.18
N TRP A 45 14.50 -9.70 19.22
CA TRP A 45 13.30 -9.48 20.02
C TRP A 45 12.13 -10.32 19.51
N SER A 46 11.86 -10.29 18.22
CA SER A 46 10.76 -11.01 17.59
C SER A 46 10.93 -12.53 17.75
N ILE A 47 12.13 -13.05 17.50
CA ILE A 47 12.41 -14.48 17.69
C ILE A 47 12.24 -14.91 19.15
N THR A 48 12.74 -14.13 20.10
CA THR A 48 12.63 -14.48 21.51
C THR A 48 11.17 -14.56 21.95
N ASN A 49 10.35 -13.58 21.54
CA ASN A 49 8.94 -13.57 21.89
C ASN A 49 8.16 -14.66 21.14
N PHE A 50 8.46 -14.92 19.85
CA PHE A 50 7.87 -16.04 19.13
C PHE A 50 8.14 -17.38 19.82
N LEU A 51 9.39 -17.63 20.24
CA LEU A 51 9.75 -18.88 20.94
C LEU A 51 9.00 -19.04 22.27
N LYS A 52 8.74 -17.93 22.96
CA LYS A 52 7.99 -17.89 24.21
C LYS A 52 6.49 -18.13 23.98
N GLU A 53 5.89 -17.43 23.04
CA GLU A 53 4.44 -17.41 22.85
C GLU A 53 3.95 -18.43 21.82
N LYS A 54 4.83 -18.90 20.91
CA LYS A 54 4.54 -19.82 19.79
C LYS A 54 3.48 -19.32 18.81
N LYS A 55 3.29 -17.98 18.77
CA LYS A 55 2.34 -17.30 17.87
C LYS A 55 3.09 -16.42 16.89
N LEU A 56 2.67 -16.46 15.63
CA LEU A 56 3.17 -15.55 14.60
C LEU A 56 2.39 -14.25 14.71
N LYS A 57 3.08 -13.16 15.04
CA LYS A 57 2.52 -11.80 15.14
C LYS A 57 3.65 -10.78 15.10
N PRO A 58 3.38 -9.50 14.82
CA PRO A 58 4.40 -8.45 14.89
C PRO A 58 4.76 -8.19 16.35
N TYR A 59 5.98 -8.54 16.74
CA TYR A 59 6.51 -8.28 18.09
C TYR A 59 7.33 -7.00 18.14
N TRP A 60 8.33 -6.87 17.25
CA TRP A 60 9.21 -5.70 17.20
C TRP A 60 8.50 -4.52 16.54
N ALA A 61 7.87 -4.75 15.40
CA ALA A 61 7.20 -3.69 14.67
C ALA A 61 6.01 -3.08 15.45
N ALA A 62 5.47 -3.79 16.45
CA ALA A 62 4.43 -3.28 17.34
C ALA A 62 4.97 -2.54 18.58
N THR A 63 6.29 -2.54 18.83
CA THR A 63 6.87 -1.92 20.03
C THR A 63 7.10 -0.41 19.91
N SER A 64 7.22 0.10 18.70
CA SER A 64 7.44 1.52 18.41
C SER A 64 6.15 2.23 18.07
N SER A 65 6.07 3.52 18.46
CA SER A 65 5.04 4.39 17.92
C SER A 65 5.40 4.68 16.46
N ASN A 66 4.66 4.06 15.54
CA ASN A 66 4.84 4.30 14.10
C ASN A 66 4.18 5.61 13.64
N ALA A 67 3.82 6.50 14.59
CA ALA A 67 3.11 7.74 14.32
C ALA A 67 3.87 8.66 13.34
N LEU A 68 5.18 8.78 13.50
CA LEU A 68 6.01 9.59 12.61
C LEU A 68 5.99 9.02 11.17
N ILE A 69 6.19 7.71 11.01
CA ILE A 69 6.19 7.06 9.70
C ILE A 69 4.79 7.13 9.09
N SER A 70 3.75 6.88 9.89
CA SER A 70 2.36 7.02 9.46
C SER A 70 2.09 8.40 8.89
N ARG A 71 2.44 9.44 9.64
CA ARG A 71 2.27 10.83 9.25
C ARG A 71 3.06 11.16 7.98
N LEU A 72 4.34 10.80 7.90
CA LEU A 72 5.18 11.07 6.74
C LEU A 72 4.63 10.43 5.46
N ILE A 73 4.18 9.17 5.52
CA ILE A 73 3.58 8.51 4.35
C ILE A 73 2.21 9.14 4.03
N GLN A 74 1.41 9.47 5.05
CA GLN A 74 0.08 10.05 4.87
C GLN A 74 0.16 11.44 4.20
N GLU A 75 1.12 12.27 4.59
CA GLU A 75 1.36 13.61 4.07
C GLU A 75 2.18 13.63 2.76
N SER A 76 2.80 12.50 2.36
CA SER A 76 3.64 12.43 1.17
C SER A 76 2.86 12.54 -0.14
N SER A 77 3.60 12.77 -1.23
CA SER A 77 3.08 12.82 -2.60
C SER A 77 2.44 11.50 -3.04
N ALA A 78 1.67 11.56 -4.12
CA ALA A 78 1.10 10.41 -4.80
C ALA A 78 2.18 9.40 -5.26
N GLU A 79 3.34 9.92 -5.69
CA GLU A 79 4.47 9.09 -6.11
C GLU A 79 4.99 8.20 -4.98
N ILE A 80 5.24 8.76 -3.78
CA ILE A 80 5.68 8.00 -2.61
C ILE A 80 4.63 6.94 -2.22
N LYS A 81 3.34 7.27 -2.24
CA LYS A 81 2.25 6.34 -1.94
C LYS A 81 2.16 5.20 -2.96
N SER A 82 2.35 5.49 -4.25
CA SER A 82 2.40 4.48 -5.31
C SER A 82 3.60 3.53 -5.15
N LEU A 83 4.76 4.06 -4.73
CA LEU A 83 5.92 3.24 -4.40
C LEU A 83 5.66 2.37 -3.17
N MET A 84 5.02 2.92 -2.13
CA MET A 84 4.60 2.14 -0.96
C MET A 84 3.59 1.04 -1.30
N GLU A 85 2.65 1.31 -2.19
CA GLU A 85 1.74 0.30 -2.74
C GLU A 85 2.51 -0.85 -3.40
N SER A 86 3.49 -0.52 -4.25
CA SER A 86 4.34 -1.53 -4.89
C SER A 86 5.07 -2.39 -3.87
N LEU A 87 5.62 -1.78 -2.82
CA LEU A 87 6.31 -2.49 -1.74
C LEU A 87 5.39 -3.44 -0.96
N VAL A 88 4.19 -2.98 -0.58
CA VAL A 88 3.22 -3.80 0.17
C VAL A 88 2.69 -4.95 -0.69
N ASN A 89 2.63 -4.78 -2.01
CA ASN A 89 2.36 -5.84 -2.99
C ASN A 89 3.53 -6.82 -3.18
N GLY A 90 4.61 -6.70 -2.42
CA GLY A 90 5.77 -7.59 -2.49
C GLY A 90 6.72 -7.31 -3.65
N LYS A 91 6.61 -6.15 -4.29
CA LYS A 91 7.54 -5.71 -5.33
C LYS A 91 8.72 -4.95 -4.72
N SER A 92 9.83 -4.89 -5.45
CA SER A 92 10.93 -3.97 -5.14
C SER A 92 10.71 -2.65 -5.86
N ILE A 93 11.16 -1.56 -5.25
CA ILE A 93 11.22 -0.23 -5.85
C ILE A 93 12.66 0.17 -6.10
N GLU A 94 12.89 1.12 -7.01
CA GLU A 94 14.22 1.66 -7.30
C GLU A 94 14.20 3.16 -7.04
N VAL A 95 14.98 3.61 -6.05
CA VAL A 95 15.00 4.99 -5.56
C VAL A 95 16.42 5.48 -5.34
N ASN A 96 16.63 6.79 -5.49
CA ASN A 96 17.82 7.47 -5.06
C ASN A 96 17.51 8.29 -3.81
N PHE A 97 18.36 8.23 -2.80
CA PHE A 97 18.22 9.00 -1.55
C PHE A 97 19.57 9.19 -0.87
N ASP A 98 19.65 10.18 -0.01
CA ASP A 98 20.84 10.41 0.84
C ASP A 98 20.85 9.40 2.01
N GLU A 99 21.93 8.62 2.14
CA GLU A 99 22.10 7.68 3.25
C GLU A 99 22.20 8.38 4.61
N GLN A 100 22.55 9.67 4.63
CA GLN A 100 22.64 10.45 5.86
C GLN A 100 21.25 10.96 6.25
N ILE A 101 20.67 10.34 7.28
CA ILE A 101 19.38 10.80 7.82
C ILE A 101 19.62 12.12 8.55
N VAL A 102 19.10 13.19 7.97
CA VAL A 102 18.99 14.49 8.66
C VAL A 102 17.51 14.69 8.99
N PHE A 103 17.13 14.48 10.24
CA PHE A 103 15.74 14.65 10.71
C PHE A 103 15.12 15.99 10.27
N ASN A 104 15.92 17.05 10.19
CA ASN A 104 15.47 18.37 9.73
C ASN A 104 15.13 18.42 8.22
N ARG A 105 15.46 17.40 7.45
CA ARG A 105 15.11 17.29 6.01
C ARG A 105 13.84 16.48 5.76
N LEU A 106 13.38 15.68 6.72
CA LEU A 106 12.18 14.85 6.56
C LEU A 106 10.93 15.67 6.18
N GLU A 107 10.85 16.93 6.61
CA GLU A 107 9.74 17.82 6.26
C GLU A 107 9.93 18.55 4.91
N LYS A 108 11.15 18.53 4.35
CA LYS A 108 11.50 19.29 3.14
C LYS A 108 11.81 18.41 1.94
N ASP A 109 12.23 17.17 2.19
CA ASP A 109 12.65 16.22 1.18
C ASP A 109 11.91 14.90 1.41
N GLU A 110 10.89 14.65 0.60
CA GLU A 110 10.09 13.43 0.69
C GLU A 110 10.93 12.15 0.48
N SER A 111 12.04 12.23 -0.27
CA SER A 111 12.92 11.09 -0.49
C SER A 111 13.61 10.61 0.79
N ALA A 112 13.73 11.48 1.80
CA ALA A 112 14.30 11.15 3.11
C ALA A 112 13.49 10.08 3.87
N ILE A 113 12.23 9.81 3.47
CA ILE A 113 11.42 8.72 4.02
C ILE A 113 12.08 7.36 3.78
N TRP A 114 12.74 7.17 2.61
CA TRP A 114 13.40 5.92 2.27
C TRP A 114 14.59 5.65 3.19
N SER A 115 15.37 6.70 3.48
CA SER A 115 16.48 6.63 4.45
C SER A 115 15.98 6.24 5.84
N LEU A 116 14.87 6.83 6.28
CA LEU A 116 14.27 6.54 7.58
C LEU A 116 13.76 5.09 7.65
N LEU A 117 13.04 4.63 6.63
CA LEU A 117 12.49 3.28 6.57
C LEU A 117 13.60 2.22 6.49
N LEU A 118 14.68 2.51 5.77
CA LEU A 118 15.86 1.63 5.69
C LEU A 118 16.60 1.56 7.03
N ALA A 119 16.94 2.71 7.63
CA ALA A 119 17.65 2.75 8.90
C ALA A 119 16.86 2.17 10.06
N SER A 120 15.51 2.27 10.00
CA SER A 120 14.62 1.62 10.96
C SER A 120 14.45 0.12 10.72
N GLY A 121 15.03 -0.44 9.65
CA GLY A 121 14.93 -1.86 9.31
C GLY A 121 13.59 -2.29 8.72
N TYR A 122 12.72 -1.37 8.33
CA TYR A 122 11.46 -1.70 7.66
C TYR A 122 11.67 -2.08 6.19
N LEU A 123 12.69 -1.51 5.57
CA LEU A 123 13.15 -1.88 4.24
C LEU A 123 14.54 -2.49 4.29
N LYS A 124 14.89 -3.24 3.25
CA LYS A 124 16.21 -3.77 3.00
C LYS A 124 16.67 -3.43 1.60
N VAL A 125 17.99 -3.38 1.39
CA VAL A 125 18.61 -3.20 0.09
C VAL A 125 18.78 -4.55 -0.58
N ASP A 126 18.14 -4.76 -1.71
CA ASP A 126 18.32 -5.95 -2.55
C ASP A 126 19.58 -5.81 -3.43
N SER A 127 19.78 -4.62 -4.03
CA SER A 127 20.94 -4.29 -4.85
C SER A 127 21.14 -2.78 -4.95
N ILE A 128 22.36 -2.37 -5.34
CA ILE A 128 22.71 -0.99 -5.63
C ILE A 128 23.19 -0.93 -7.09
N VAL A 129 22.65 0.02 -7.85
CA VAL A 129 23.03 0.29 -9.24
C VAL A 129 23.48 1.72 -9.34
N HIS A 130 24.63 1.95 -9.97
CA HIS A 130 25.14 3.30 -10.19
C HIS A 130 24.66 3.83 -11.55
N LYS A 131 24.04 5.01 -11.57
CA LYS A 131 23.47 5.64 -12.77
C LYS A 131 24.11 6.99 -13.07
N GLY A 132 24.04 7.39 -14.33
CA GLY A 132 24.53 8.68 -14.80
C GLY A 132 26.07 8.77 -14.87
N ILE A 133 26.56 9.92 -15.31
CA ILE A 133 28.01 10.22 -15.45
C ILE A 133 28.65 10.36 -14.06
N THR A 134 27.89 10.82 -13.07
CA THR A 134 28.31 11.00 -11.68
C THR A 134 28.30 9.71 -10.88
N LEU A 135 27.85 8.59 -11.48
CA LEU A 135 27.74 7.28 -10.83
C LEU A 135 26.90 7.34 -9.54
N GLU A 136 25.80 8.06 -9.57
CA GLU A 136 24.90 8.18 -8.42
C GLU A 136 24.33 6.82 -8.03
N PRO A 137 24.32 6.48 -6.72
CA PRO A 137 23.79 5.22 -6.25
C PRO A 137 22.26 5.22 -6.31
N TRP A 138 21.69 4.21 -6.94
CA TRP A 138 20.27 3.90 -6.92
C TRP A 138 20.05 2.59 -6.19
N TYR A 139 19.17 2.62 -5.22
CA TYR A 139 18.91 1.51 -4.32
C TYR A 139 17.66 0.76 -4.75
N ARG A 140 17.79 -0.54 -4.95
CA ARG A 140 16.64 -1.41 -5.09
C ARG A 140 16.22 -1.86 -3.71
N LEU A 141 15.04 -1.42 -3.26
CA LEU A 141 14.51 -1.66 -1.93
C LEU A 141 13.32 -2.61 -1.97
N SER A 142 13.21 -3.45 -0.95
CA SER A 142 12.02 -4.28 -0.68
C SER A 142 11.70 -4.26 0.82
N ILE A 143 10.48 -4.67 1.18
CA ILE A 143 10.09 -4.82 2.59
C ILE A 143 10.90 -5.97 3.20
N THR A 144 11.35 -5.76 4.43
CA THR A 144 12.29 -6.69 5.11
C THR A 144 11.67 -8.07 5.29
N ASN A 145 10.44 -8.17 5.80
CA ASN A 145 9.78 -9.44 6.11
C ASN A 145 8.26 -9.28 6.35
N LEU A 146 7.56 -10.37 6.66
CA LEU A 146 6.12 -10.37 6.91
C LEU A 146 5.71 -9.60 8.16
N GLU A 147 6.57 -9.52 9.17
CA GLU A 147 6.33 -8.69 10.36
C GLU A 147 6.17 -7.22 9.98
N THR A 148 7.04 -6.74 9.10
CA THR A 148 7.00 -5.36 8.59
C THR A 148 5.81 -5.13 7.66
N ILE A 149 5.45 -6.10 6.81
CA ILE A 149 4.23 -6.02 6.00
C ILE A 149 3.00 -5.89 6.91
N SER A 150 2.94 -6.70 7.97
CA SER A 150 1.84 -6.64 8.95
C SER A 150 1.76 -5.28 9.65
N MET A 151 2.92 -4.67 9.96
CA MET A 151 2.98 -3.33 10.55
C MET A 151 2.41 -2.27 9.58
N PHE A 152 2.88 -2.23 8.32
CA PHE A 152 2.34 -1.30 7.33
C PHE A 152 0.85 -1.53 7.09
N SER A 153 0.42 -2.79 7.06
CA SER A 153 -0.99 -3.15 6.94
C SER A 153 -1.83 -2.52 8.04
N ASN A 154 -1.39 -2.64 9.30
CA ASN A 154 -2.10 -2.05 10.44
C ASN A 154 -2.04 -0.52 10.43
N LEU A 155 -0.93 0.05 9.97
CA LEU A 155 -0.77 1.49 9.83
C LEU A 155 -1.77 2.07 8.83
N PHE A 156 -1.90 1.46 7.64
CA PHE A 156 -2.85 1.92 6.61
C PHE A 156 -4.31 1.72 7.03
N LYS A 157 -4.64 0.61 7.68
CA LYS A 157 -5.97 0.43 8.30
C LYS A 157 -6.28 1.52 9.31
N GLY A 158 -5.28 1.91 10.10
CA GLY A 158 -5.41 2.97 11.11
C GLY A 158 -5.76 4.34 10.52
N TRP A 159 -5.39 4.63 9.27
CA TRP A 159 -5.75 5.91 8.63
C TRP A 159 -7.24 6.11 8.46
N PHE A 160 -8.00 5.03 8.39
CA PHE A 160 -9.44 5.03 8.21
C PHE A 160 -10.22 4.64 9.49
N ALA A 161 -9.50 4.35 10.59
CA ALA A 161 -10.12 3.85 11.83
C ALA A 161 -10.93 4.91 12.58
N ASP A 162 -10.55 6.18 12.49
CA ASP A 162 -11.24 7.29 13.17
C ASP A 162 -12.59 7.63 12.52
N VAL A 163 -12.86 7.16 11.30
CA VAL A 163 -14.12 7.36 10.57
C VAL A 163 -15.13 6.25 10.86
N SER A 164 -14.99 5.57 11.97
CA SER A 164 -15.81 4.45 12.39
C SER A 164 -15.28 3.06 11.99
N SER A 165 -15.77 2.07 12.72
CA SER A 165 -15.66 0.62 12.46
C SER A 165 -16.08 0.15 11.04
N ASN A 166 -16.15 1.02 10.03
CA ASN A 166 -16.94 0.87 8.83
C ASN A 166 -16.16 0.74 7.53
N TYR A 167 -14.81 0.65 7.54
CA TYR A 167 -14.07 0.36 6.29
C TYR A 167 -14.57 -0.96 5.68
N ASN A 168 -14.88 -1.95 6.51
CA ASN A 168 -15.55 -3.17 6.10
C ASN A 168 -16.94 -2.92 5.47
N GLU A 169 -17.62 -1.83 5.81
CA GLU A 169 -18.93 -1.50 5.22
C GLU A 169 -18.80 -1.00 3.77
N PHE A 170 -17.76 -0.23 3.45
CA PHE A 170 -17.49 0.13 2.06
C PHE A 170 -17.22 -1.11 1.19
N VAL A 171 -16.35 -2.01 1.68
CA VAL A 171 -16.03 -3.25 0.94
C VAL A 171 -17.28 -4.13 0.78
N LYS A 172 -18.13 -4.23 1.80
CA LYS A 172 -19.41 -4.93 1.70
C LYS A 172 -20.35 -4.28 0.68
N ALA A 173 -20.46 -2.94 0.72
CA ALA A 173 -21.28 -2.16 -0.21
C ALA A 173 -20.79 -2.34 -1.65
N LEU A 174 -19.46 -2.30 -1.87
CA LEU A 174 -18.85 -2.56 -3.15
C LEU A 174 -19.21 -3.96 -3.69
N PHE A 175 -19.05 -5.00 -2.86
CA PHE A 175 -19.35 -6.38 -3.27
C PHE A 175 -20.85 -6.66 -3.45
N SER A 176 -21.72 -5.91 -2.79
CA SER A 176 -23.19 -5.99 -2.98
C SER A 176 -23.72 -5.06 -4.06
N GLY A 177 -22.87 -4.19 -4.64
CA GLY A 177 -23.30 -3.19 -5.63
C GLY A 177 -24.15 -2.05 -5.02
N ASP A 178 -24.08 -1.84 -3.71
CA ASP A 178 -24.83 -0.77 -3.05
C ASP A 178 -24.12 0.58 -3.18
N VAL A 179 -24.33 1.22 -4.34
CA VAL A 179 -23.73 2.52 -4.69
C VAL A 179 -24.11 3.61 -3.67
N LYS A 180 -25.31 3.54 -3.11
CA LYS A 180 -25.75 4.52 -2.11
C LYS A 180 -24.94 4.41 -0.82
N ALA A 181 -24.74 3.20 -0.31
CA ALA A 181 -23.91 2.96 0.87
C ALA A 181 -22.45 3.33 0.60
N MET A 182 -21.91 3.02 -0.60
CA MET A 182 -20.56 3.45 -0.99
C MET A 182 -20.42 4.97 -0.97
N ASN A 183 -21.41 5.71 -1.50
CA ASN A 183 -21.41 7.17 -1.49
C ASN A 183 -21.43 7.76 -0.09
N VAL A 184 -22.28 7.24 0.80
CA VAL A 184 -22.34 7.68 2.21
C VAL A 184 -20.98 7.49 2.86
N TYR A 185 -20.43 6.29 2.77
CA TYR A 185 -19.14 5.97 3.36
C TYR A 185 -18.00 6.87 2.83
N MET A 186 -17.89 7.02 1.50
CA MET A 186 -16.81 7.77 0.90
C MET A 186 -16.88 9.26 1.23
N ASN A 187 -18.06 9.85 1.37
CA ASN A 187 -18.19 11.23 1.82
C ASN A 187 -17.81 11.40 3.29
N ASP A 188 -18.18 10.47 4.18
CA ASP A 188 -17.77 10.48 5.58
C ASP A 188 -16.24 10.37 5.71
N VAL A 189 -15.62 9.47 4.94
CA VAL A 189 -14.16 9.33 4.88
C VAL A 189 -13.51 10.59 4.32
N ALA A 190 -14.01 11.14 3.22
CA ALA A 190 -13.46 12.35 2.61
C ALA A 190 -13.50 13.54 3.56
N MET A 191 -14.61 13.71 4.28
CA MET A 191 -14.79 14.81 5.25
C MET A 191 -13.78 14.75 6.39
N SER A 192 -13.47 13.56 6.90
CA SER A 192 -12.55 13.36 8.02
C SER A 192 -11.08 13.30 7.59
N THR A 193 -10.81 12.70 6.42
CA THR A 193 -9.46 12.37 5.98
C THR A 193 -8.81 13.51 5.21
N PHE A 194 -9.57 14.29 4.43
CA PHE A 194 -9.00 15.43 3.68
C PHE A 194 -8.44 16.52 4.59
N SER A 195 -8.96 16.69 5.82
CA SER A 195 -8.34 17.60 6.77
C SER A 195 -6.99 17.10 7.29
N SER A 196 -6.77 15.79 7.33
CA SER A 196 -5.52 15.17 7.75
C SER A 196 -4.46 15.12 6.64
N PHE A 197 -4.89 15.08 5.37
CA PHE A 197 -4.01 15.15 4.19
C PHE A 197 -3.62 16.57 3.81
N ASP A 198 -4.28 17.59 4.38
CA ASP A 198 -4.21 19.00 3.98
C ASP A 198 -3.17 19.80 4.79
N THR A 199 -2.46 19.17 5.71
CA THR A 199 -1.50 19.85 6.60
C THR A 199 -0.11 20.10 5.98
N GLY A 200 0.08 19.85 4.69
CA GLY A 200 1.31 20.17 3.96
C GLY A 200 1.26 21.56 3.32
N ASN A 201 2.36 22.31 3.34
CA ASN A 201 2.54 23.66 2.79
C ASN A 201 1.93 23.82 1.39
N HIS A 202 0.72 24.39 1.30
CA HIS A 202 0.00 24.77 0.08
C HIS A 202 -0.25 23.65 -0.95
N PRO A 203 -1.03 22.60 -0.66
CA PRO A 203 -1.52 21.73 -1.72
C PRO A 203 -2.51 22.52 -2.58
N SER A 204 -2.32 22.50 -3.90
CA SER A 204 -3.35 22.95 -4.83
C SER A 204 -4.58 22.07 -4.67
N ASP A 205 -5.80 22.60 -4.77
CA ASP A 205 -7.07 21.86 -4.68
C ASP A 205 -7.13 20.60 -5.57
N ARG A 206 -6.33 20.56 -6.64
CA ARG A 206 -6.22 19.42 -7.57
C ARG A 206 -5.34 18.27 -7.08
N SER A 207 -4.43 18.49 -6.13
CA SER A 207 -3.53 17.42 -5.62
C SER A 207 -4.12 16.59 -4.47
N GLN A 208 -5.15 17.10 -3.79
CA GLN A 208 -5.79 16.43 -2.65
C GLN A 208 -6.52 15.15 -3.04
N PRO A 209 -7.34 15.12 -4.12
CA PRO A 209 -8.03 13.90 -4.53
C PRO A 209 -7.06 12.78 -4.91
N GLU A 210 -5.94 13.09 -5.57
CA GLU A 210 -4.93 12.10 -5.95
C GLU A 210 -4.24 11.48 -4.73
N ARG A 211 -3.90 12.28 -3.71
CA ARG A 211 -3.34 11.77 -2.45
C ARG A 211 -4.31 10.88 -1.69
N PHE A 212 -5.58 11.28 -1.67
CA PHE A 212 -6.64 10.49 -1.07
C PHE A 212 -6.82 9.16 -1.78
N TYR A 213 -6.89 9.19 -3.10
CA TYR A 213 -6.99 8.00 -3.94
C TYR A 213 -5.90 6.97 -3.61
N HIS A 214 -4.64 7.36 -3.60
CA HIS A 214 -3.55 6.44 -3.26
C HIS A 214 -3.64 5.89 -1.83
N GLY A 215 -4.05 6.71 -0.87
CA GLY A 215 -4.31 6.25 0.50
C GLY A 215 -5.43 5.22 0.56
N PHE A 216 -6.51 5.46 -0.18
CA PHE A 216 -7.64 4.55 -0.28
C PHE A 216 -7.25 3.20 -0.90
N VAL A 217 -6.46 3.22 -1.98
CA VAL A 217 -5.92 2.01 -2.61
C VAL A 217 -5.06 1.20 -1.65
N LEU A 218 -4.18 1.86 -0.89
CA LEU A 218 -3.37 1.19 0.14
C LEU A 218 -4.26 0.50 1.19
N GLY A 219 -5.35 1.14 1.59
CA GLY A 219 -6.34 0.54 2.49
C GLY A 219 -7.02 -0.69 1.89
N LEU A 220 -7.49 -0.59 0.65
CA LEU A 220 -8.09 -1.73 -0.07
C LEU A 220 -7.13 -2.91 -0.19
N LEU A 221 -5.87 -2.66 -0.58
CA LEU A 221 -4.83 -3.68 -0.68
C LEU A 221 -4.70 -4.54 0.57
N VAL A 222 -4.86 -3.91 1.71
CA VAL A 222 -4.66 -4.58 3.00
C VAL A 222 -5.87 -5.44 3.38
N ASP A 223 -7.08 -4.96 3.16
CA ASP A 223 -8.28 -5.62 3.66
C ASP A 223 -8.77 -6.76 2.77
N ILE A 224 -8.58 -6.67 1.47
CA ILE A 224 -9.15 -7.63 0.52
C ILE A 224 -8.11 -8.51 -0.20
N ARG A 225 -6.82 -8.32 0.07
CA ARG A 225 -5.72 -9.03 -0.64
C ARG A 225 -5.80 -10.55 -0.57
N ASP A 226 -6.42 -11.10 0.46
CA ASP A 226 -6.58 -12.55 0.59
C ASP A 226 -7.55 -13.11 -0.45
N ASN A 227 -8.54 -12.31 -0.86
CA ASN A 227 -9.58 -12.68 -1.81
C ASN A 227 -9.40 -12.05 -3.20
N TYR A 228 -8.71 -10.92 -3.28
CA TYR A 228 -8.50 -10.16 -4.51
C TYR A 228 -7.04 -9.77 -4.72
N GLU A 229 -6.61 -9.77 -5.97
CA GLU A 229 -5.42 -9.04 -6.40
C GLU A 229 -5.84 -7.60 -6.69
N VAL A 230 -5.24 -6.63 -6.01
CA VAL A 230 -5.48 -5.20 -6.26
C VAL A 230 -4.42 -4.70 -7.22
N LEU A 231 -4.84 -4.20 -8.36
CA LEU A 231 -4.00 -3.60 -9.38
C LEU A 231 -4.34 -2.11 -9.46
N SER A 232 -3.32 -1.25 -9.44
CA SER A 232 -3.52 0.18 -9.59
C SER A 232 -2.56 0.76 -10.61
N ASN A 233 -2.96 1.89 -11.21
CA ASN A 233 -2.15 2.66 -12.14
C ASN A 233 -1.45 1.83 -13.23
N ARG A 234 -2.11 0.81 -13.80
CA ARG A 234 -1.57 -0.06 -14.83
C ARG A 234 -2.19 0.20 -16.19
N GLU A 235 -1.39 -0.03 -17.23
CA GLU A 235 -1.86 -0.02 -18.60
C GLU A 235 -2.71 -1.26 -18.90
N SER A 236 -3.88 -1.06 -19.49
CA SER A 236 -4.74 -2.10 -20.02
C SER A 236 -5.48 -1.58 -21.25
N GLY A 237 -5.63 -2.42 -22.29
CA GLY A 237 -6.23 -1.99 -23.53
C GLY A 237 -5.51 -0.78 -24.16
N PHE A 238 -6.25 0.30 -24.39
CA PHE A 238 -5.73 1.54 -24.97
C PHE A 238 -5.46 2.65 -23.95
N GLY A 239 -5.41 2.32 -22.65
CA GLY A 239 -5.24 3.33 -21.61
C GLY A 239 -4.72 2.79 -20.28
N ARG A 240 -4.85 3.60 -19.26
CA ARG A 240 -4.38 3.33 -17.90
C ARG A 240 -5.57 3.44 -16.97
N TYR A 241 -5.91 2.36 -16.27
CA TYR A 241 -6.94 2.36 -15.25
C TYR A 241 -6.37 2.77 -13.88
N ASP A 242 -7.24 3.29 -13.03
CA ASP A 242 -6.83 3.69 -11.70
C ASP A 242 -6.78 2.51 -10.73
N VAL A 243 -7.86 1.74 -10.58
CA VAL A 243 -7.88 0.52 -9.74
C VAL A 243 -8.66 -0.60 -10.42
N VAL A 244 -8.09 -1.79 -10.38
CA VAL A 244 -8.80 -3.03 -10.73
C VAL A 244 -8.66 -4.05 -9.62
N LEU A 245 -9.78 -4.63 -9.21
CA LEU A 245 -9.83 -5.75 -8.27
C LEU A 245 -10.08 -7.04 -9.05
N VAL A 246 -9.08 -7.92 -9.03
CA VAL A 246 -9.15 -9.22 -9.71
C VAL A 246 -9.41 -10.31 -8.68
N PRO A 247 -10.54 -11.03 -8.75
CA PRO A 247 -10.83 -12.08 -7.78
C PRO A 247 -9.84 -13.24 -7.92
N ARG A 248 -9.40 -13.78 -6.78
CA ARG A 248 -8.57 -15.00 -6.74
C ARG A 248 -9.39 -16.28 -6.94
N GLU A 249 -10.65 -16.25 -6.57
CA GLU A 249 -11.61 -17.34 -6.80
C GLU A 249 -12.40 -17.12 -8.10
N LYS A 250 -12.55 -18.19 -8.88
CA LYS A 250 -13.35 -18.16 -10.10
C LYS A 250 -14.84 -17.93 -9.79
N GLY A 251 -15.51 -17.18 -10.64
CA GLY A 251 -16.94 -16.92 -10.54
C GLY A 251 -17.34 -15.77 -9.63
N ARG A 252 -16.37 -15.10 -8.99
CA ARG A 252 -16.62 -13.82 -8.29
C ARG A 252 -16.51 -12.65 -9.26
N ASP A 253 -17.13 -11.53 -8.89
CA ASP A 253 -17.07 -10.29 -9.64
C ASP A 253 -15.67 -9.66 -9.55
N ALA A 254 -15.20 -9.10 -10.67
CA ALA A 254 -14.09 -8.17 -10.75
C ALA A 254 -14.61 -6.73 -10.76
N PHE A 255 -13.81 -5.80 -10.33
CA PHE A 255 -14.20 -4.38 -10.24
C PHE A 255 -13.17 -3.50 -10.92
N VAL A 256 -13.65 -2.62 -11.80
CA VAL A 256 -12.84 -1.57 -12.44
C VAL A 256 -13.31 -0.23 -11.90
N MET A 257 -12.38 0.56 -11.37
CA MET A 257 -12.66 1.87 -10.79
C MET A 257 -11.82 2.92 -11.47
N GLU A 258 -12.45 4.00 -11.87
CA GLU A 258 -11.82 5.16 -12.47
C GLU A 258 -12.12 6.40 -11.63
N PHE A 259 -11.11 7.23 -11.38
CA PHE A 259 -11.17 8.38 -10.48
C PHE A 259 -10.96 9.67 -11.28
N LYS A 260 -11.87 10.63 -11.14
CA LYS A 260 -11.77 11.93 -11.80
C LYS A 260 -12.06 13.08 -10.84
N VAL A 261 -11.38 14.18 -11.09
CA VAL A 261 -11.65 15.45 -10.41
C VAL A 261 -12.59 16.27 -11.29
N PHE A 262 -13.60 16.82 -10.68
CA PHE A 262 -14.56 17.72 -11.33
C PHE A 262 -13.86 18.92 -11.96
N ASP A 263 -14.16 19.19 -13.22
CA ASP A 263 -13.69 20.36 -13.96
C ASP A 263 -14.85 21.31 -14.23
N ASP A 264 -14.91 22.42 -13.48
CA ASP A 264 -15.96 23.43 -13.57
C ASP A 264 -15.98 24.19 -14.91
N SER A 265 -14.94 24.04 -15.73
CA SER A 265 -14.90 24.63 -17.08
C SER A 265 -15.61 23.79 -18.15
N GLU A 266 -15.74 22.49 -17.92
CA GLU A 266 -16.26 21.52 -18.90
C GLU A 266 -17.51 20.77 -18.41
N GLU A 267 -17.75 20.71 -17.10
CA GLU A 267 -18.76 19.89 -16.45
C GLU A 267 -19.75 20.72 -15.63
N SER A 268 -21.01 20.31 -15.61
CA SER A 268 -22.07 21.01 -14.88
C SER A 268 -22.26 20.48 -13.45
N GLY A 269 -21.76 19.29 -13.16
CA GLY A 269 -21.86 18.65 -11.85
C GLY A 269 -21.07 17.35 -11.77
N LEU A 270 -21.02 16.77 -10.57
CA LEU A 270 -20.30 15.50 -10.31
C LEU A 270 -20.85 14.32 -11.12
N GLU A 271 -22.12 14.40 -11.54
CA GLU A 271 -22.75 13.40 -12.41
C GLU A 271 -22.07 13.34 -13.77
N ASP A 272 -21.68 14.49 -14.34
CA ASP A 272 -20.95 14.58 -15.60
C ASP A 272 -19.54 13.97 -15.46
N THR A 273 -18.87 14.26 -14.33
CA THR A 273 -17.56 13.67 -14.00
C THR A 273 -17.64 12.15 -13.87
N VAL A 274 -18.66 11.61 -13.19
CA VAL A 274 -18.91 10.16 -13.10
C VAL A 274 -19.12 9.57 -14.49
N ALA A 275 -19.97 10.19 -15.30
CA ALA A 275 -20.22 9.74 -16.67
C ALA A 275 -18.95 9.76 -17.54
N ALA A 276 -18.07 10.76 -17.33
CA ALA A 276 -16.78 10.82 -18.00
C ALA A 276 -15.82 9.69 -17.54
N ALA A 277 -15.83 9.35 -16.25
CA ALA A 277 -15.05 8.23 -15.72
C ALA A 277 -15.51 6.89 -16.32
N LEU A 278 -16.82 6.63 -16.34
CA LEU A 278 -17.39 5.41 -16.91
C LEU A 278 -17.12 5.31 -18.43
N ARG A 279 -17.30 6.40 -19.17
CA ARG A 279 -16.94 6.42 -20.61
C ARG A 279 -15.47 6.10 -20.84
N GLN A 280 -14.56 6.56 -19.98
CA GLN A 280 -13.14 6.24 -20.11
C GLN A 280 -12.87 4.75 -19.92
N ILE A 281 -13.54 4.07 -18.98
CA ILE A 281 -13.42 2.61 -18.81
C ILE A 281 -13.80 1.90 -20.11
N ASP A 282 -14.94 2.28 -20.72
CA ASP A 282 -15.45 1.66 -21.94
C ASP A 282 -14.54 1.96 -23.15
N GLU A 283 -14.20 3.23 -23.39
CA GLU A 283 -13.40 3.67 -24.54
C GLU A 283 -11.99 3.09 -24.54
N LYS A 284 -11.42 2.89 -23.36
CA LYS A 284 -10.06 2.34 -23.18
C LYS A 284 -10.03 0.81 -23.07
N ASN A 285 -11.19 0.15 -23.08
CA ASN A 285 -11.32 -1.30 -22.99
C ASN A 285 -10.53 -1.90 -21.83
N TYR A 286 -10.69 -1.33 -20.64
CA TYR A 286 -9.97 -1.81 -19.45
C TYR A 286 -10.29 -3.25 -19.08
N ASP A 287 -11.43 -3.78 -19.55
CA ASP A 287 -11.86 -5.16 -19.36
C ASP A 287 -10.99 -6.20 -20.06
N THR A 288 -10.24 -5.79 -21.10
CA THR A 288 -9.43 -6.73 -21.92
C THR A 288 -8.56 -7.62 -21.04
N GLN A 289 -7.88 -7.06 -20.05
CA GLN A 289 -7.02 -7.82 -19.17
C GLN A 289 -7.78 -8.80 -18.26
N LEU A 290 -9.02 -8.48 -17.90
CA LEU A 290 -9.89 -9.32 -17.07
C LEU A 290 -10.46 -10.47 -17.90
N LEU A 291 -10.88 -10.20 -19.13
CA LEU A 291 -11.36 -11.19 -20.10
C LEU A 291 -10.25 -12.19 -20.45
N ASP A 292 -9.02 -11.73 -20.68
CA ASP A 292 -7.84 -12.58 -20.91
C ASP A 292 -7.52 -13.50 -19.73
N ARG A 293 -7.87 -13.09 -18.51
CA ARG A 293 -7.76 -13.92 -17.29
C ARG A 293 -8.95 -14.88 -17.11
N GLY A 294 -9.91 -14.89 -18.05
CA GLY A 294 -11.07 -15.79 -18.05
C GLY A 294 -12.20 -15.32 -17.13
N ILE A 295 -12.26 -14.04 -16.77
CA ILE A 295 -13.40 -13.46 -16.06
C ILE A 295 -14.50 -13.17 -17.10
N SER A 296 -15.73 -13.60 -16.82
CA SER A 296 -16.87 -13.32 -17.70
C SER A 296 -17.22 -11.84 -17.67
N GLU A 297 -17.60 -11.27 -18.82
CA GLU A 297 -18.06 -9.90 -18.96
C GLU A 297 -19.18 -9.53 -17.95
N ASN A 298 -20.13 -10.44 -17.73
CA ASN A 298 -21.20 -10.24 -16.73
C ASN A 298 -20.70 -10.08 -15.29
N ASN A 299 -19.48 -10.54 -15.01
CA ASN A 299 -18.84 -10.47 -13.70
C ASN A 299 -17.85 -9.31 -13.60
N ILE A 300 -17.81 -8.39 -14.56
CA ILE A 300 -17.02 -7.17 -14.48
C ILE A 300 -17.96 -6.03 -14.11
N LYS A 301 -17.61 -5.30 -13.04
CA LYS A 301 -18.39 -4.17 -12.53
C LYS A 301 -17.57 -2.90 -12.66
N HIS A 302 -18.15 -1.85 -13.23
CA HIS A 302 -17.52 -0.57 -13.45
C HIS A 302 -18.03 0.45 -12.45
N TYR A 303 -17.12 1.25 -11.87
CA TYR A 303 -17.44 2.34 -10.98
C TYR A 303 -16.63 3.59 -11.34
N GLY A 304 -17.34 4.69 -11.59
CA GLY A 304 -16.77 6.01 -11.75
C GLY A 304 -16.80 6.76 -10.41
N PHE A 305 -15.69 7.34 -10.01
CA PHE A 305 -15.55 8.15 -8.81
C PHE A 305 -15.26 9.59 -9.22
N ALA A 306 -16.12 10.51 -8.82
CA ALA A 306 -15.99 11.94 -9.05
C ALA A 306 -15.67 12.67 -7.75
N PHE A 307 -14.69 13.57 -7.77
CA PHE A 307 -14.24 14.34 -6.62
C PHE A 307 -14.37 15.85 -6.90
N CYS A 308 -14.95 16.58 -5.92
CA CYS A 308 -14.96 18.04 -5.91
C CYS A 308 -14.71 18.53 -4.47
N GLY A 309 -13.49 18.97 -4.18
CA GLY A 309 -13.07 19.28 -2.82
C GLY A 309 -13.27 18.07 -1.90
N LYS A 310 -14.12 18.20 -0.87
CA LYS A 310 -14.45 17.13 0.07
C LYS A 310 -15.68 16.30 -0.32
N LYS A 311 -16.24 16.53 -1.49
CA LYS A 311 -17.39 15.77 -1.98
C LYS A 311 -16.95 14.67 -2.91
N VAL A 312 -17.55 13.50 -2.75
CA VAL A 312 -17.35 12.33 -3.62
C VAL A 312 -18.69 11.86 -4.13
N LEU A 313 -18.78 11.59 -5.43
CA LEU A 313 -19.91 10.91 -6.05
C LEU A 313 -19.40 9.66 -6.77
N ILE A 314 -20.07 8.52 -6.51
CA ILE A 314 -19.79 7.23 -7.14
C ILE A 314 -21.02 6.84 -7.96
N GLY A 315 -20.79 6.38 -9.17
CA GLY A 315 -21.81 5.78 -10.04
C GLY A 315 -21.29 4.55 -10.77
N CYS A 316 -22.20 3.78 -11.38
CA CYS A 316 -21.94 2.55 -12.14
C CYS A 316 -22.83 2.49 -13.40
#